data_8a72a2395bb25957272cdf4c77a253ad
#
_entry.id   8a72a2395bb25957272cdf4c77a253ad
#
_cell.length_a   1.000
_cell.length_b   1.000
_cell.length_c   1.000
_cell.angle_alpha   90.00
_cell.angle_beta   90.00
_cell.angle_gamma   90.00
#
_symmetry.space_group_name_H-M   'P 1'
#
loop_
_entity.id
_entity.type
_entity.pdbx_description
1 polymer ?
#
loop_
_entity_poly.entity_id
_entity_poly.type
_entity_poly.pdbx_seq_one_letter_code
_entity_poly.pdbx_strand_id
1 'polypeptide(L)'
;MRLFNPADAIVWWKEAVLPSHFESIEQVISELARGRYVADRALATVLFLAHKLEKPIFLEGEPGVGKTEVAIVMSQLFQTDLIRLQCYEGLDSSTALYEWNYPKQLLHIRLEERGEMKKDEIEAMIYRPEFLLERPLLEAIRKSDEKAPVLLIDEIDRSDEEFEAFLLEVLSDFQITIPEIGTLKAAKKPMVVVTSNRTRDVHDALKRRCLYHWIDYPS
;
A
#
# COMPACT_ATOMS: atom_id res chain seq x y z
N MET A 1 28.08 25.35 19.66
CA MET A 1 26.99 25.23 18.67
C MET A 1 27.34 24.04 17.77
N ARG A 2 26.86 22.81 18.11
CA ARG A 2 27.13 21.61 17.29
C ARG A 2 26.14 21.61 16.15
N LEU A 3 26.64 21.60 14.93
CA LEU A 3 25.85 21.49 13.72
C LEU A 3 25.14 20.08 13.70
N PHE A 4 23.88 20.10 13.46
CA PHE A 4 23.03 18.91 13.36
C PHE A 4 23.46 18.08 12.12
N ASN A 5 23.98 16.86 12.36
CA ASN A 5 24.35 15.95 11.29
C ASN A 5 23.13 15.07 10.94
N PRO A 6 22.63 15.09 9.70
CA PRO A 6 21.48 14.26 9.29
C PRO A 6 21.71 12.75 9.47
N ALA A 7 22.95 12.29 9.51
CA ALA A 7 23.28 10.90 9.74
C ALA A 7 22.98 10.43 11.17
N ASP A 8 22.95 11.35 12.15
CA ASP A 8 22.65 11.01 13.55
C ASP A 8 21.14 10.76 13.78
N ALA A 9 20.27 11.24 12.88
CA ALA A 9 18.82 11.01 12.95
C ALA A 9 18.43 9.55 12.63
N ILE A 10 19.27 8.81 11.91
CA ILE A 10 19.01 7.43 11.47
C ILE A 10 19.35 6.41 12.56
N VAL A 11 20.15 6.77 13.55
CA VAL A 11 20.70 5.83 14.55
C VAL A 11 19.72 5.50 15.67
N TRP A 12 18.79 6.41 16.00
CA TRP A 12 17.87 6.27 17.16
C TRP A 12 16.79 5.17 16.97
N TRP A 13 16.53 4.72 15.73
CA TRP A 13 15.52 3.72 15.42
C TRP A 13 16.00 2.26 15.53
N LYS A 14 17.31 2.04 15.60
CA LYS A 14 17.88 0.69 15.57
C LYS A 14 17.88 -0.06 16.92
N GLU A 15 17.63 0.61 18.04
CA GLU A 15 17.72 0.01 19.38
C GLU A 15 16.37 -0.20 20.10
N ALA A 16 15.27 0.34 19.59
CA ALA A 16 13.96 0.07 20.16
C ALA A 16 13.37 -1.18 19.51
N VAL A 17 13.14 -2.23 20.30
CA VAL A 17 12.26 -3.34 19.91
C VAL A 17 10.86 -2.76 19.79
N LEU A 18 10.50 -2.32 18.57
CA LEU A 18 9.18 -1.77 18.32
C LEU A 18 8.16 -2.92 18.31
N PRO A 19 7.00 -2.75 18.94
CA PRO A 19 6.03 -3.82 19.06
C PRO A 19 5.48 -4.20 17.68
N SER A 20 5.48 -5.49 17.38
CA SER A 20 4.78 -6.02 16.20
C SER A 20 3.25 -5.88 16.31
N HIS A 21 2.75 -5.53 17.49
CA HIS A 21 1.33 -5.37 17.80
C HIS A 21 1.13 -4.26 18.83
N PHE A 22 0.11 -3.43 18.62
CA PHE A 22 -0.36 -2.49 19.63
C PHE A 22 -1.20 -3.21 20.68
N GLU A 23 -0.93 -2.94 21.95
CA GLU A 23 -1.66 -3.50 23.08
C GLU A 23 -2.73 -2.54 23.60
N SER A 24 -2.53 -1.23 23.44
CA SER A 24 -3.46 -0.19 23.89
C SER A 24 -3.43 1.05 22.98
N ILE A 25 -4.46 1.89 23.13
CA ILE A 25 -4.54 3.18 22.42
C ILE A 25 -3.42 4.13 22.89
N GLU A 26 -3.13 4.09 24.19
CA GLU A 26 -2.06 4.90 24.80
C GLU A 26 -0.69 4.56 24.21
N GLN A 27 -0.45 3.28 23.92
CA GLN A 27 0.75 2.84 23.24
C GLN A 27 0.79 3.41 21.81
N VAL A 28 -0.31 3.38 21.05
CA VAL A 28 -0.36 3.98 19.71
C VAL A 28 0.00 5.45 19.77
N ILE A 29 -0.58 6.23 20.69
CA ILE A 29 -0.25 7.65 20.86
C ILE A 29 1.23 7.84 21.13
N SER A 30 1.80 7.06 22.06
CA SER A 30 3.21 7.19 22.43
C SER A 30 4.16 6.82 21.29
N GLU A 31 3.85 5.77 20.51
CA GLU A 31 4.67 5.35 19.39
C GLU A 31 4.58 6.33 18.22
N LEU A 32 3.38 6.86 17.90
CA LEU A 32 3.22 7.92 16.90
C LEU A 32 4.01 9.18 17.29
N ALA A 33 3.98 9.58 18.57
CA ALA A 33 4.77 10.71 19.06
C ALA A 33 6.29 10.48 18.93
N ARG A 34 6.77 9.25 19.15
CA ARG A 34 8.15 8.86 18.85
C ARG A 34 8.48 9.02 17.37
N GLY A 35 7.52 8.66 16.49
CA GLY A 35 7.56 8.88 15.04
C GLY A 35 7.41 10.34 14.63
N ARG A 36 7.37 11.30 15.61
CA ARG A 36 7.14 12.73 15.39
C ARG A 36 5.79 13.06 14.76
N TYR A 37 4.81 12.19 14.94
CA TYR A 37 3.44 12.42 14.54
C TYR A 37 2.57 12.61 15.78
N VAL A 38 1.93 13.78 15.90
CA VAL A 38 1.03 14.08 17.01
C VAL A 38 -0.38 13.64 16.61
N ALA A 39 -0.84 12.55 17.20
CA ALA A 39 -2.19 12.05 17.01
C ALA A 39 -3.07 12.40 18.20
N ASP A 40 -4.31 12.77 17.91
CA ASP A 40 -5.34 12.81 18.94
C ASP A 40 -5.79 11.38 19.33
N ARG A 41 -6.58 11.29 20.42
CA ARG A 41 -7.08 10.00 20.90
C ARG A 41 -8.01 9.33 19.89
N ALA A 42 -8.75 10.10 19.07
CA ALA A 42 -9.67 9.56 18.09
C ALA A 42 -8.94 8.87 16.95
N LEU A 43 -7.92 9.51 16.35
CA LEU A 43 -7.07 8.91 15.34
C LEU A 43 -6.34 7.67 15.88
N ALA A 44 -5.76 7.77 17.08
CA ALA A 44 -5.07 6.64 17.70
C ALA A 44 -6.01 5.44 17.93
N THR A 45 -7.27 5.70 18.30
CA THR A 45 -8.29 4.66 18.44
C THR A 45 -8.59 3.98 17.11
N VAL A 46 -8.76 4.75 16.04
CA VAL A 46 -9.02 4.21 14.70
C VAL A 46 -7.84 3.37 14.21
N LEU A 47 -6.61 3.83 14.41
CA LEU A 47 -5.39 3.10 14.05
C LEU A 47 -5.27 1.78 14.83
N PHE A 48 -5.55 1.82 16.15
CA PHE A 48 -5.56 0.63 16.99
C PHE A 48 -6.59 -0.40 16.52
N LEU A 49 -7.83 0.05 16.27
CA LEU A 49 -8.90 -0.83 15.79
C LEU A 49 -8.63 -1.38 14.41
N ALA A 50 -8.09 -0.56 13.49
CA ALA A 50 -7.73 -1.00 12.15
C ALA A 50 -6.70 -2.13 12.17
N HIS A 51 -5.67 -1.95 12.99
CA HIS A 51 -4.64 -2.97 13.20
C HIS A 51 -5.22 -4.26 13.81
N LYS A 52 -6.07 -4.16 14.83
CA LYS A 52 -6.68 -5.33 15.50
C LYS A 52 -7.69 -6.08 14.63
N LEU A 53 -8.45 -5.35 13.81
CA LEU A 53 -9.51 -5.90 12.97
C LEU A 53 -9.04 -6.23 11.55
N GLU A 54 -7.78 -5.93 11.24
CA GLU A 54 -7.20 -6.07 9.89
C GLU A 54 -8.07 -5.39 8.83
N LYS A 55 -8.58 -4.18 9.15
CA LYS A 55 -9.42 -3.37 8.26
C LYS A 55 -8.66 -2.18 7.70
N PRO A 56 -8.94 -1.79 6.45
CA PRO A 56 -8.44 -0.54 5.90
C PRO A 56 -8.90 0.66 6.71
N ILE A 57 -8.09 1.72 6.71
CA ILE A 57 -8.41 3.02 7.28
C ILE A 57 -8.71 3.98 6.13
N PHE A 58 -9.75 4.79 6.27
CA PHE A 58 -10.08 5.87 5.36
C PHE A 58 -9.89 7.21 6.09
N LEU A 59 -8.85 7.95 5.69
CA LEU A 59 -8.52 9.26 6.24
C LEU A 59 -9.00 10.35 5.29
N GLU A 60 -9.91 11.17 5.73
CA GLU A 60 -10.43 12.32 4.99
C GLU A 60 -10.10 13.61 5.74
N GLY A 61 -9.89 14.70 5.04
CA GLY A 61 -9.58 16.01 5.63
C GLY A 61 -8.97 16.95 4.59
N GLU A 62 -8.78 18.19 4.96
CA GLU A 62 -8.20 19.22 4.10
C GLU A 62 -6.77 18.85 3.64
N PRO A 63 -6.30 19.40 2.49
CA PRO A 63 -4.90 19.24 2.09
C PRO A 63 -3.93 19.73 3.16
N GLY A 64 -2.85 18.97 3.40
CA GLY A 64 -1.78 19.38 4.33
C GLY A 64 -1.99 19.02 5.80
N VAL A 65 -3.12 18.39 6.19
CA VAL A 65 -3.37 17.99 7.60
C VAL A 65 -2.58 16.75 8.06
N GLY A 66 -1.77 16.13 7.19
CA GLY A 66 -0.91 15.01 7.56
C GLY A 66 -1.49 13.61 7.32
N LYS A 67 -2.52 13.46 6.46
CA LYS A 67 -3.13 12.14 6.13
C LYS A 67 -2.11 11.12 5.62
N THR A 68 -1.30 11.50 4.64
CA THR A 68 -0.25 10.68 4.03
C THR A 68 0.84 10.32 5.05
N GLU A 69 1.16 11.23 5.98
CA GLU A 69 2.18 11.04 7.00
C GLU A 69 1.82 9.90 7.97
N VAL A 70 0.53 9.64 8.20
CA VAL A 70 0.08 8.50 9.01
C VAL A 70 0.63 7.19 8.44
N ALA A 71 0.52 6.95 7.13
CA ALA A 71 1.01 5.74 6.52
C ALA A 71 2.54 5.62 6.59
N ILE A 72 3.26 6.73 6.42
CA ILE A 72 4.72 6.79 6.52
C ILE A 72 5.15 6.40 7.94
N VAL A 73 4.57 7.02 8.96
CA VAL A 73 4.92 6.73 10.35
C VAL A 73 4.53 5.29 10.73
N MET A 74 3.38 4.80 10.27
CA MET A 74 2.99 3.41 10.51
C MET A 74 3.97 2.41 9.89
N SER A 75 4.46 2.65 8.66
CA SER A 75 5.46 1.79 8.04
C SER A 75 6.78 1.77 8.83
N GLN A 76 7.19 2.90 9.36
CA GLN A 76 8.37 3.02 10.22
C GLN A 76 8.18 2.27 11.54
N LEU A 77 7.03 2.46 12.22
CA LEU A 77 6.69 1.77 13.47
C LEU A 77 6.64 0.25 13.29
N PHE A 78 6.12 -0.22 12.20
CA PHE A 78 6.11 -1.65 11.89
C PHE A 78 7.42 -2.14 11.28
N GLN A 79 8.38 -1.24 10.98
CA GLN A 79 9.64 -1.58 10.30
C GLN A 79 9.40 -2.39 9.02
N THR A 80 8.43 -1.97 8.23
CA THR A 80 8.03 -2.61 6.99
C THR A 80 8.03 -1.62 5.84
N ASP A 81 7.95 -2.13 4.61
CA ASP A 81 7.90 -1.29 3.43
C ASP A 81 6.62 -0.45 3.39
N LEU A 82 6.76 0.78 2.92
CA LEU A 82 5.64 1.60 2.49
C LEU A 82 5.49 1.45 0.97
N ILE A 83 4.35 0.93 0.54
CA ILE A 83 3.99 0.85 -0.87
C ILE A 83 2.93 1.91 -1.13
N ARG A 84 3.20 2.83 -2.06
CA ARG A 84 2.29 3.95 -2.37
C ARG A 84 1.66 3.78 -3.74
N LEU A 85 0.34 3.83 -3.79
CA LEU A 85 -0.45 4.00 -4.99
C LEU A 85 -1.03 5.42 -4.99
N GLN A 86 -0.47 6.30 -5.82
CA GLN A 86 -1.00 7.65 -6.03
C GLN A 86 -2.15 7.59 -7.02
N CYS A 87 -3.35 7.99 -6.61
CA CYS A 87 -4.50 8.07 -7.50
C CYS A 87 -4.48 9.35 -8.33
N TYR A 88 -4.92 9.23 -9.58
CA TYR A 88 -5.06 10.34 -10.53
C TYR A 88 -6.20 10.03 -11.50
N GLU A 89 -6.68 11.04 -12.20
CA GLU A 89 -7.75 10.91 -13.18
C GLU A 89 -7.34 9.98 -14.34
N GLY A 90 -8.16 8.96 -14.62
CA GLY A 90 -7.88 7.93 -15.62
C GLY A 90 -6.93 6.82 -15.15
N LEU A 91 -6.71 6.69 -13.83
CA LEU A 91 -6.01 5.53 -13.27
C LEU A 91 -6.85 4.27 -13.50
N ASP A 92 -6.31 3.33 -14.27
CA ASP A 92 -6.95 2.04 -14.52
C ASP A 92 -6.40 0.92 -13.64
N SER A 93 -7.11 -0.20 -13.61
CA SER A 93 -6.74 -1.38 -12.83
C SER A 93 -5.40 -1.99 -13.29
N SER A 94 -5.07 -1.93 -14.59
CA SER A 94 -3.82 -2.48 -15.10
C SER A 94 -2.61 -1.70 -14.59
N THR A 95 -2.70 -0.38 -14.57
CA THR A 95 -1.64 0.49 -14.04
C THR A 95 -1.42 0.32 -12.54
N ALA A 96 -2.46 -0.07 -11.80
CA ALA A 96 -2.38 -0.27 -10.36
C ALA A 96 -1.95 -1.69 -9.96
N LEU A 97 -2.23 -2.70 -10.81
CA LEU A 97 -2.00 -4.11 -10.53
C LEU A 97 -0.66 -4.63 -11.03
N TYR A 98 -0.55 -4.76 -12.35
CA TYR A 98 0.63 -5.32 -13.03
C TYR A 98 0.64 -4.92 -14.49
N GLU A 99 1.80 -5.07 -15.09
CA GLU A 99 2.01 -4.91 -16.52
C GLU A 99 3.02 -5.95 -17.02
N TRP A 100 2.79 -6.51 -18.21
CA TRP A 100 3.77 -7.37 -18.85
C TRP A 100 4.88 -6.54 -19.48
N ASN A 101 6.14 -6.89 -19.22
CA ASN A 101 7.28 -6.24 -19.84
C ASN A 101 7.43 -6.70 -21.31
N TYR A 102 6.53 -6.20 -22.16
CA TYR A 102 6.51 -6.53 -23.59
C TYR A 102 7.84 -6.33 -24.30
N PRO A 103 8.61 -5.25 -24.06
CA PRO A 103 9.93 -5.09 -24.68
C PRO A 103 10.89 -6.23 -24.32
N LYS A 104 10.89 -6.66 -23.06
CA LYS A 104 11.71 -7.77 -22.59
C LYS A 104 11.24 -9.10 -23.18
N GLN A 105 9.93 -9.35 -23.25
CA GLN A 105 9.36 -10.53 -23.89
C GLN A 105 9.76 -10.61 -25.37
N LEU A 106 9.61 -9.52 -26.13
CA LEU A 106 10.00 -9.47 -27.55
C LEU A 106 11.49 -9.72 -27.76
N LEU A 107 12.34 -9.19 -26.89
CA LEU A 107 13.77 -9.44 -26.94
C LEU A 107 14.06 -10.94 -26.75
N HIS A 108 13.44 -11.58 -25.76
CA HIS A 108 13.61 -13.02 -25.52
C HIS A 108 13.11 -13.86 -26.68
N ILE A 109 11.92 -13.57 -27.22
CA ILE A 109 11.40 -14.26 -28.40
C ILE A 109 12.40 -14.22 -29.57
N ARG A 110 12.97 -13.02 -29.88
CA ARG A 110 13.94 -12.86 -30.96
C ARG A 110 15.26 -13.62 -30.72
N LEU A 111 15.69 -13.74 -29.48
CA LEU A 111 16.88 -14.51 -29.13
C LEU A 111 16.63 -16.01 -29.34
N GLU A 112 15.44 -16.49 -28.99
CA GLU A 112 15.04 -17.90 -29.10
C GLU A 112 14.61 -18.30 -30.53
N GLU A 113 14.23 -17.36 -31.41
CA GLU A 113 13.97 -17.65 -32.85
C GLU A 113 15.13 -18.31 -33.54
N ARG A 114 16.35 -18.20 -33.00
CA ARG A 114 17.56 -18.89 -33.50
C ARG A 114 17.79 -20.25 -32.85
N GLY A 115 16.96 -20.62 -31.88
CA GLY A 115 17.03 -21.88 -31.15
C GLY A 115 16.04 -22.92 -31.71
N GLU A 116 16.01 -24.10 -31.08
CA GLU A 116 15.12 -25.20 -31.43
C GLU A 116 13.85 -25.25 -30.55
N MET A 117 13.54 -24.16 -29.81
CA MET A 117 12.39 -24.16 -28.90
C MET A 117 11.08 -24.22 -29.69
N LYS A 118 10.16 -25.03 -29.18
CA LYS A 118 8.81 -25.15 -29.74
C LYS A 118 7.97 -23.92 -29.36
N LYS A 119 6.95 -23.64 -30.17
CA LYS A 119 6.06 -22.49 -29.95
C LYS A 119 5.44 -22.48 -28.55
N ASP A 120 4.97 -23.64 -28.05
CA ASP A 120 4.35 -23.77 -26.74
C ASP A 120 5.35 -23.50 -25.59
N GLU A 121 6.64 -23.81 -25.80
CA GLU A 121 7.71 -23.54 -24.83
C GLU A 121 8.04 -22.04 -24.76
N ILE A 122 8.00 -21.37 -25.91
CA ILE A 122 8.18 -19.90 -25.99
C ILE A 122 7.02 -19.20 -25.30
N GLU A 123 5.77 -19.63 -25.56
CA GLU A 123 4.58 -19.06 -24.93
C GLU A 123 4.63 -19.23 -23.40
N ALA A 124 4.95 -20.42 -22.90
CA ALA A 124 5.11 -20.66 -21.46
C ALA A 124 6.27 -19.86 -20.84
N MET A 125 7.30 -19.54 -21.63
CA MET A 125 8.45 -18.77 -21.17
C MET A 125 8.11 -17.28 -20.97
N ILE A 126 7.38 -16.66 -21.91
CA ILE A 126 7.13 -15.21 -21.90
C ILE A 126 6.17 -14.78 -20.78
N TYR A 127 5.38 -15.69 -20.21
CA TYR A 127 4.47 -15.43 -19.09
C TYR A 127 5.07 -15.84 -17.74
N ARG A 128 6.38 -16.01 -17.65
CA ARG A 128 7.04 -16.22 -16.35
C ARG A 128 7.06 -14.95 -15.50
N PRO A 129 7.10 -15.09 -14.18
CA PRO A 129 7.13 -13.96 -13.24
C PRO A 129 8.22 -12.92 -13.52
N GLU A 130 9.33 -13.31 -14.13
CA GLU A 130 10.44 -12.42 -14.48
C GLU A 130 10.09 -11.35 -15.56
N PHE A 131 8.99 -11.54 -16.29
CA PHE A 131 8.45 -10.59 -17.26
C PHE A 131 7.28 -9.76 -16.70
N LEU A 132 6.87 -10.03 -15.47
CA LEU A 132 5.80 -9.30 -14.80
C LEU A 132 6.39 -8.07 -14.11
N LEU A 133 5.86 -6.90 -14.46
CA LEU A 133 6.11 -5.65 -13.75
C LEU A 133 5.06 -5.50 -12.66
N GLU A 134 5.47 -5.69 -11.42
CA GLU A 134 4.59 -5.53 -10.28
C GLU A 134 4.29 -4.06 -10.07
N ARG A 135 3.00 -3.73 -10.01
CA ARG A 135 2.49 -2.42 -9.66
C ARG A 135 2.08 -2.43 -8.17
N PRO A 136 1.80 -1.27 -7.54
CA PRO A 136 1.68 -1.18 -6.08
C PRO A 136 0.73 -2.18 -5.43
N LEU A 137 -0.41 -2.51 -6.06
CA LEU A 137 -1.36 -3.46 -5.47
C LEU A 137 -0.83 -4.90 -5.48
N LEU A 138 -0.25 -5.34 -6.59
CA LEU A 138 0.36 -6.66 -6.67
C LEU A 138 1.61 -6.76 -5.78
N GLU A 139 2.44 -5.71 -5.78
CA GLU A 139 3.63 -5.64 -4.91
C GLU A 139 3.23 -5.79 -3.43
N ALA A 140 2.15 -5.13 -2.99
CA ALA A 140 1.67 -5.23 -1.62
C ALA A 140 1.21 -6.65 -1.25
N ILE A 141 0.59 -7.37 -2.19
CA ILE A 141 0.16 -8.76 -2.00
C ILE A 141 1.37 -9.69 -1.91
N ARG A 142 2.33 -9.59 -2.82
CA ARG A 142 3.50 -10.49 -2.87
C ARG A 142 4.46 -10.29 -1.71
N LYS A 143 4.76 -9.04 -1.34
CA LYS A 143 5.62 -8.73 -0.19
C LYS A 143 5.04 -9.16 1.15
N SER A 144 3.76 -9.47 1.19
CA SER A 144 3.10 -9.97 2.40
C SER A 144 3.58 -11.33 2.88
N ASP A 145 4.26 -12.10 2.03
CA ASP A 145 4.80 -13.43 2.36
C ASP A 145 5.89 -13.34 3.44
N GLU A 146 6.74 -12.33 3.37
CA GLU A 146 7.80 -12.09 4.34
C GLU A 146 7.27 -11.24 5.51
N LYS A 147 6.92 -10.01 5.24
CA LYS A 147 6.38 -9.06 6.20
C LYS A 147 5.34 -8.18 5.53
N ALA A 148 4.12 -8.15 6.09
CA ALA A 148 3.04 -7.35 5.54
C ALA A 148 3.44 -5.87 5.43
N PRO A 149 3.40 -5.26 4.24
CA PRO A 149 3.72 -3.84 4.06
C PRO A 149 2.59 -2.94 4.55
N VAL A 150 2.85 -1.64 4.63
CA VAL A 150 1.80 -0.63 4.67
C VAL A 150 1.50 -0.21 3.24
N LEU A 151 0.26 -0.37 2.81
CA LEU A 151 -0.24 0.08 1.50
C LEU A 151 -0.94 1.42 1.68
N LEU A 152 -0.40 2.46 1.07
CA LEU A 152 -1.00 3.79 1.00
C LEU A 152 -1.69 3.96 -0.36
N ILE A 153 -3.00 4.13 -0.35
CA ILE A 153 -3.80 4.54 -1.51
C ILE A 153 -4.09 6.02 -1.35
N ASP A 154 -3.33 6.85 -2.04
CA ASP A 154 -3.28 8.30 -1.80
C ASP A 154 -4.16 9.06 -2.79
N GLU A 155 -4.96 9.99 -2.27
CA GLU A 155 -5.90 10.84 -3.02
C GLU A 155 -6.91 10.03 -3.86
N ILE A 156 -7.61 9.08 -3.23
CA ILE A 156 -8.61 8.22 -3.90
C ILE A 156 -9.73 9.03 -4.58
N ASP A 157 -10.04 10.20 -4.07
CA ASP A 157 -11.01 11.14 -4.63
C ASP A 157 -10.61 11.70 -6.01
N ARG A 158 -9.42 11.36 -6.53
CA ARG A 158 -8.97 11.68 -7.90
C ARG A 158 -9.13 10.53 -8.88
N SER A 159 -9.47 9.33 -8.43
CA SER A 159 -9.78 8.19 -9.31
C SER A 159 -11.24 8.24 -9.77
N ASP A 160 -11.64 7.36 -10.67
CA ASP A 160 -13.02 7.17 -11.09
C ASP A 160 -13.74 6.08 -10.28
N GLU A 161 -15.05 5.93 -10.52
CA GLU A 161 -15.89 4.94 -9.83
C GLU A 161 -15.53 3.50 -10.22
N GLU A 162 -15.03 3.26 -11.43
CA GLU A 162 -14.63 1.93 -11.90
C GLU A 162 -13.42 1.44 -11.10
N PHE A 163 -12.47 2.33 -10.86
CA PHE A 163 -11.30 2.02 -10.03
C PHE A 163 -11.68 1.80 -8.56
N GLU A 164 -12.62 2.58 -8.01
CA GLU A 164 -13.13 2.36 -6.66
C GLU A 164 -13.81 0.98 -6.52
N ALA A 165 -14.62 0.58 -7.52
CA ALA A 165 -15.26 -0.73 -7.54
C ALA A 165 -14.21 -1.87 -7.61
N PHE A 166 -13.17 -1.70 -8.41
CA PHE A 166 -12.04 -2.63 -8.47
C PHE A 166 -11.31 -2.74 -7.13
N LEU A 167 -11.03 -1.61 -6.46
CA LEU A 167 -10.41 -1.62 -5.13
C LEU A 167 -11.27 -2.34 -4.09
N LEU A 168 -12.61 -2.26 -4.19
CA LEU A 168 -13.52 -2.99 -3.31
C LEU A 168 -13.29 -4.50 -3.38
N GLU A 169 -13.05 -5.04 -4.55
CA GLU A 169 -12.76 -6.46 -4.76
C GLU A 169 -11.39 -6.82 -4.15
N VAL A 170 -10.34 -6.08 -4.51
CA VAL A 170 -8.97 -6.34 -4.04
C VAL A 170 -8.86 -6.26 -2.52
N LEU A 171 -9.42 -5.21 -1.91
CA LEU A 171 -9.33 -4.96 -0.45
C LEU A 171 -10.19 -5.93 0.39
N SER A 172 -11.13 -6.65 -0.24
CA SER A 172 -11.94 -7.64 0.49
C SER A 172 -11.14 -8.86 0.89
N ASP A 173 -10.45 -9.45 -0.08
CA ASP A 173 -9.79 -10.74 0.07
C ASP A 173 -8.28 -10.67 -0.04
N PHE A 174 -7.74 -9.50 -0.38
CA PHE A 174 -6.31 -9.28 -0.68
C PHE A 174 -5.77 -10.34 -1.63
N GLN A 175 -6.52 -10.56 -2.70
CA GLN A 175 -6.17 -11.49 -3.78
C GLN A 175 -6.37 -10.86 -5.15
N ILE A 176 -5.61 -11.33 -6.11
CA ILE A 176 -5.62 -10.90 -7.51
C ILE A 176 -5.51 -12.12 -8.38
N THR A 177 -6.31 -12.20 -9.43
CA THR A 177 -6.19 -13.25 -10.44
C THR A 177 -5.54 -12.68 -11.70
N ILE A 178 -4.39 -13.26 -12.06
CA ILE A 178 -3.68 -12.99 -13.30
C ILE A 178 -3.94 -14.18 -14.23
N PRO A 179 -4.57 -14.00 -15.39
CA PRO A 179 -5.01 -15.13 -16.23
C PRO A 179 -3.91 -16.14 -16.53
N GLU A 180 -2.69 -15.67 -16.75
CA GLU A 180 -1.56 -16.51 -17.18
C GLU A 180 -0.83 -17.18 -15.99
N ILE A 181 -0.98 -16.65 -14.77
CA ILE A 181 -0.26 -17.13 -13.58
C ILE A 181 -1.20 -17.80 -12.58
N GLY A 182 -2.46 -17.37 -12.55
CA GLY A 182 -3.45 -17.82 -11.57
C GLY A 182 -3.70 -16.79 -10.46
N THR A 183 -4.29 -17.25 -9.36
CA THR A 183 -4.67 -16.38 -8.24
C THR A 183 -3.54 -16.25 -7.24
N LEU A 184 -3.15 -15.01 -6.98
CA LEU A 184 -2.18 -14.61 -5.95
C LEU A 184 -2.95 -14.03 -4.77
N LYS A 185 -2.65 -14.49 -3.56
CA LYS A 185 -3.29 -14.04 -2.33
C LYS A 185 -2.24 -13.64 -1.31
N ALA A 186 -2.48 -12.56 -0.59
CA ALA A 186 -1.61 -12.11 0.49
C ALA A 186 -1.58 -13.15 1.63
N ALA A 187 -0.39 -13.55 2.06
CA ALA A 187 -0.22 -14.44 3.20
C ALA A 187 -0.61 -13.75 4.52
N LYS A 188 -0.28 -12.46 4.64
CA LYS A 188 -0.68 -11.57 5.74
C LYS A 188 -1.28 -10.32 5.14
N LYS A 189 -2.44 -9.88 5.64
CA LYS A 189 -3.08 -8.67 5.14
C LYS A 189 -2.20 -7.45 5.36
N PRO A 190 -1.89 -6.66 4.33
CA PRO A 190 -1.21 -5.38 4.51
C PRO A 190 -2.09 -4.41 5.32
N MET A 191 -1.47 -3.53 6.08
CA MET A 191 -2.18 -2.40 6.66
C MET A 191 -2.46 -1.39 5.55
N VAL A 192 -3.73 -1.11 5.28
CA VAL A 192 -4.13 -0.19 4.21
C VAL A 192 -4.57 1.14 4.77
N VAL A 193 -3.98 2.21 4.25
CA VAL A 193 -4.38 3.59 4.52
C VAL A 193 -4.86 4.21 3.22
N VAL A 194 -6.12 4.61 3.16
CA VAL A 194 -6.72 5.32 2.05
C VAL A 194 -6.86 6.79 2.45
N THR A 195 -6.43 7.72 1.59
CA THR A 195 -6.57 9.16 1.84
C THR A 195 -7.49 9.82 0.83
N SER A 196 -8.18 10.87 1.27
CA SER A 196 -9.04 11.72 0.42
C SER A 196 -8.93 13.18 0.85
N ASN A 197 -8.86 14.09 -0.12
CA ASN A 197 -8.96 15.53 0.08
C ASN A 197 -10.41 16.04 -0.11
N ARG A 198 -11.35 15.11 -0.34
CA ARG A 198 -12.76 15.40 -0.58
C ARG A 198 -13.00 16.32 -1.77
N THR A 199 -12.18 16.25 -2.80
CA THR A 199 -12.41 16.99 -4.06
C THR A 199 -13.65 16.46 -4.80
N ARG A 200 -13.97 15.19 -4.55
CA ARG A 200 -15.14 14.45 -5.02
C ARG A 200 -15.63 13.50 -3.92
N ASP A 201 -16.90 13.18 -3.89
CA ASP A 201 -17.41 12.15 -3.01
C ASP A 201 -16.94 10.76 -3.49
N VAL A 202 -16.36 10.00 -2.56
CA VAL A 202 -15.95 8.61 -2.77
C VAL A 202 -17.12 7.69 -2.47
N HIS A 203 -17.27 6.62 -3.25
CA HIS A 203 -18.40 5.72 -3.17
C HIS A 203 -18.56 5.12 -1.75
N ASP A 204 -19.76 5.16 -1.22
CA ASP A 204 -20.09 4.69 0.13
C ASP A 204 -19.67 3.25 0.41
N ALA A 205 -19.69 2.38 -0.61
CA ALA A 205 -19.27 0.99 -0.46
C ALA A 205 -17.81 0.86 -0.02
N LEU A 206 -16.91 1.73 -0.51
CA LEU A 206 -15.50 1.76 -0.10
C LEU A 206 -15.38 2.27 1.34
N LYS A 207 -16.07 3.37 1.67
CA LYS A 207 -16.07 3.94 3.02
C LYS A 207 -16.57 2.93 4.08
N ARG A 208 -17.63 2.15 3.77
CA ARG A 208 -18.18 1.13 4.68
C ARG A 208 -17.23 -0.04 4.97
N ARG A 209 -16.28 -0.32 4.11
CA ARG A 209 -15.26 -1.36 4.31
C ARG A 209 -14.09 -0.90 5.16
N CYS A 210 -13.92 0.42 5.29
CA CYS A 210 -12.85 1.06 6.03
C CYS A 210 -13.32 1.53 7.40
N LEU A 211 -12.38 1.73 8.31
CA LEU A 211 -12.58 2.55 9.49
C LEU A 211 -12.34 4.00 9.09
N TYR A 212 -13.39 4.80 9.15
CA TYR A 212 -13.36 6.19 8.72
C TYR A 212 -12.88 7.11 9.83
N HIS A 213 -12.05 8.10 9.47
CA HIS A 213 -11.65 9.18 10.35
C HIS A 213 -11.42 10.48 9.58
N TRP A 214 -11.97 11.57 10.09
CA TRP A 214 -11.72 12.92 9.62
C TRP A 214 -10.54 13.53 10.39
N ILE A 215 -9.55 14.08 9.68
CA ILE A 215 -8.40 14.78 10.27
C ILE A 215 -8.59 16.28 10.06
N ASP A 216 -8.66 17.02 11.15
CA ASP A 216 -8.68 18.48 11.15
C ASP A 216 -7.29 19.09 11.20
N TYR A 217 -7.20 20.39 10.93
CA TYR A 217 -5.98 21.14 11.20
C TYR A 217 -5.63 21.08 12.69
N PRO A 218 -4.34 21.03 13.03
CA PRO A 218 -3.90 21.14 14.42
C PRO A 218 -4.39 22.46 15.02
N SER A 219 -5.06 22.42 16.17
CA SER A 219 -5.54 23.58 16.92
C SER A 219 -4.40 24.27 17.69
#